data_b772021619bac851769d5c55a44e524b
#
_entry.id   b772021619bac851769d5c55a44e524b
#
_cell.length_a   1.000
_cell.length_b   1.000
_cell.length_c   1.000
_cell.angle_alpha   90.00
_cell.angle_beta   90.00
_cell.angle_gamma   90.00
#
_symmetry.space_group_name_H-M   'P 1'
#
loop_
_entity.id
_entity.type
_entity.pdbx_description
1 polymer ?
#
loop_
_entity_poly.entity_id
_entity_poly.type
_entity_poly.pdbx_seq_one_letter_code
_entity_poly.pdbx_strand_id
1 'polypeptide(L)'
;ITATTNVKDHPEFARRKRKRTVDGVEEEGWFVSDFTLAELRTLRAVQPLEERDQSHNGKYKVPTFEEVLKLARDQSRRTGRTIGVYPEIKHSTYHRSLGLPIEDKLLAALARYGYTKKDSPVIIQSFEVGNLKALRPRTQVRLVQLIDGSGQNPDGSVDQSLPLGQPYDLTLAKDRRTYQDLLTPQGLAEIRTYADGIGPWKAYLIPSRLTIGPDGKPVDLNRDGKIDARDRVALPATRVVKDAHAAGLFVHPYTFRSEPRRLLSDYQGDPKAEYRRFYQLGVDGLFSDFPDVARQVRDE
;
A
#
# COMPACT_ATOMS: atom_id res chain seq x y z
N ILE A 1 11.07 9.50 -6.48
CA ILE A 1 11.17 9.15 -7.92
C ILE A 1 12.46 8.41 -8.31
N THR A 2 13.35 8.19 -7.35
CA THR A 2 14.70 7.62 -7.55
C THR A 2 14.68 6.21 -8.16
N ALA A 3 13.82 5.35 -7.66
CA ALA A 3 13.77 3.93 -8.07
C ALA A 3 12.78 3.65 -9.20
N THR A 4 11.83 4.52 -9.44
CA THR A 4 10.69 4.28 -10.36
C THR A 4 10.78 5.06 -11.66
N THR A 5 11.82 5.88 -11.82
CA THR A 5 12.07 6.66 -13.03
C THR A 5 13.54 6.62 -13.44
N ASN A 6 13.80 7.01 -14.66
CA ASN A 6 15.16 7.16 -15.21
C ASN A 6 15.83 8.49 -14.79
N VAL A 7 15.47 9.09 -13.67
CA VAL A 7 16.03 10.39 -13.23
C VAL A 7 17.56 10.37 -13.11
N LYS A 8 18.15 9.21 -12.85
CA LYS A 8 19.62 9.02 -12.79
C LYS A 8 20.31 9.30 -14.12
N ASP A 9 19.60 9.15 -15.25
CA ASP A 9 20.09 9.33 -16.61
C ASP A 9 19.99 10.80 -17.06
N HIS A 10 19.55 11.70 -16.19
CA HIS A 10 19.34 13.10 -16.42
C HIS A 10 20.41 13.96 -15.73
N PRO A 11 21.54 14.28 -16.38
CA PRO A 11 22.64 15.02 -15.77
C PRO A 11 22.23 16.43 -15.29
N GLU A 12 21.23 17.04 -15.93
CA GLU A 12 20.67 18.35 -15.53
C GLU A 12 20.03 18.31 -14.14
N PHE A 13 19.63 17.12 -13.66
CA PHE A 13 19.04 16.92 -12.34
C PHE A 13 20.01 16.37 -11.30
N ALA A 14 21.26 16.12 -11.64
CA ALA A 14 22.24 15.51 -10.73
C ALA A 14 22.40 16.30 -9.42
N ARG A 15 22.41 17.64 -9.48
CA ARG A 15 22.55 18.52 -8.32
C ARG A 15 21.31 18.57 -7.41
N ARG A 16 20.19 17.98 -7.83
CA ARG A 16 18.96 17.89 -7.01
C ARG A 16 18.89 16.63 -6.14
N LYS A 17 19.82 15.70 -6.34
CA LYS A 17 19.96 14.56 -5.44
C LYS A 17 20.34 15.06 -4.06
N ARG A 18 19.59 14.66 -3.04
CA ARG A 18 19.79 15.09 -1.65
C ARG A 18 19.28 14.07 -0.65
N LYS A 19 19.66 14.26 0.61
CA LYS A 19 19.10 13.57 1.75
C LYS A 19 17.91 14.34 2.31
N ARG A 20 16.86 13.64 2.70
CA ARG A 20 15.71 14.16 3.42
C ARG A 20 15.21 13.14 4.42
N THR A 21 14.63 13.62 5.52
CA THR A 21 13.85 12.77 6.42
C THR A 21 12.40 12.80 5.96
N VAL A 22 11.88 11.64 5.58
CA VAL A 22 10.49 11.44 5.19
C VAL A 22 9.86 10.50 6.21
N ASP A 23 8.86 10.96 6.93
CA ASP A 23 8.16 10.20 7.98
C ASP A 23 9.11 9.49 8.97
N GLY A 24 10.16 10.22 9.38
CA GLY A 24 11.15 9.71 10.34
C GLY A 24 12.27 8.84 9.74
N VAL A 25 12.22 8.53 8.45
CA VAL A 25 13.26 7.76 7.74
C VAL A 25 14.14 8.70 6.92
N GLU A 26 15.48 8.56 7.06
CA GLU A 26 16.41 9.26 6.18
C GLU A 26 16.45 8.56 4.82
N GLU A 27 16.13 9.32 3.77
CA GLU A 27 16.18 8.87 2.38
C GLU A 27 17.14 9.74 1.58
N GLU A 28 17.90 9.12 0.66
CA GLU A 28 18.75 9.82 -0.28
C GLU A 28 18.29 9.58 -1.71
N GLY A 29 18.02 10.65 -2.44
CA GLY A 29 17.55 10.53 -3.82
C GLY A 29 17.00 11.83 -4.38
N TRP A 30 16.16 11.68 -5.39
CA TRP A 30 15.41 12.77 -6.01
C TRP A 30 13.95 12.71 -5.53
N PHE A 31 13.46 13.83 -5.03
CA PHE A 31 12.11 13.95 -4.46
C PHE A 31 11.21 14.71 -5.43
N VAL A 32 10.00 14.19 -5.66
CA VAL A 32 9.03 14.80 -6.59
C VAL A 32 8.75 16.27 -6.27
N SER A 33 8.80 16.65 -4.99
CA SER A 33 8.60 18.02 -4.52
C SER A 33 9.66 19.03 -4.99
N ASP A 34 10.79 18.55 -5.52
CA ASP A 34 11.89 19.40 -6.02
C ASP A 34 11.80 19.68 -7.53
N PHE A 35 10.73 19.21 -8.18
CA PHE A 35 10.55 19.29 -9.62
C PHE A 35 9.26 19.99 -9.99
N THR A 36 9.30 20.73 -11.09
CA THR A 36 8.09 21.18 -11.79
C THR A 36 7.43 20.02 -12.55
N LEU A 37 6.14 20.18 -12.86
CA LEU A 37 5.46 19.19 -13.71
C LEU A 37 6.12 19.04 -15.08
N ALA A 38 6.60 20.13 -15.68
CA ALA A 38 7.28 20.10 -16.97
C ALA A 38 8.54 19.22 -16.91
N GLU A 39 9.35 19.35 -15.87
CA GLU A 39 10.54 18.52 -15.65
C GLU A 39 10.17 17.05 -15.39
N LEU A 40 9.18 16.77 -14.54
CA LEU A 40 8.71 15.39 -14.32
C LEU A 40 8.23 14.71 -15.62
N ARG A 41 7.69 15.48 -16.57
CA ARG A 41 7.23 14.98 -17.87
C ARG A 41 8.38 14.63 -18.82
N THR A 42 9.61 15.04 -18.56
CA THR A 42 10.79 14.57 -19.30
C THR A 42 11.21 13.17 -18.89
N LEU A 43 10.93 12.79 -17.64
CA LEU A 43 11.28 11.48 -17.10
C LEU A 43 10.44 10.35 -17.72
N ARG A 44 11.02 9.15 -17.63
CA ARG A 44 10.34 7.91 -18.05
C ARG A 44 10.28 6.94 -16.88
N ALA A 45 9.16 6.22 -16.80
CA ALA A 45 8.98 5.16 -15.80
C ALA A 45 9.93 3.98 -16.06
N VAL A 46 10.44 3.39 -14.98
CA VAL A 46 11.25 2.17 -15.00
C VAL A 46 10.71 1.17 -13.97
N GLN A 47 10.87 -0.11 -14.25
CA GLN A 47 10.56 -1.20 -13.33
C GLN A 47 11.70 -1.35 -12.31
N PRO A 48 11.46 -1.11 -10.99
CA PRO A 48 12.51 -1.16 -9.98
C PRO A 48 12.90 -2.59 -9.56
N LEU A 49 12.10 -3.60 -9.88
CA LEU A 49 12.34 -5.00 -9.52
C LEU A 49 12.95 -5.73 -10.72
N GLU A 50 14.21 -6.14 -10.59
CA GLU A 50 15.00 -6.71 -11.70
C GLU A 50 14.38 -7.99 -12.25
N GLU A 51 13.71 -8.78 -11.40
CA GLU A 51 13.06 -10.03 -11.79
C GLU A 51 11.77 -9.85 -12.62
N ARG A 52 11.27 -8.64 -12.75
CA ARG A 52 10.07 -8.32 -13.53
C ARG A 52 10.41 -7.91 -14.96
N ASP A 53 9.43 -7.93 -15.83
CA ASP A 53 9.58 -7.52 -17.22
C ASP A 53 10.12 -6.08 -17.33
N GLN A 54 11.32 -5.94 -17.86
CA GLN A 54 12.03 -4.68 -18.07
C GLN A 54 11.73 -4.06 -19.45
N SER A 55 10.98 -4.75 -20.32
CA SER A 55 10.75 -4.33 -21.70
C SER A 55 10.02 -3.00 -21.85
N HIS A 56 9.36 -2.55 -20.77
CA HIS A 56 8.61 -1.29 -20.74
C HIS A 56 9.40 -0.10 -20.20
N ASN A 57 10.62 -0.30 -19.75
CA ASN A 57 11.46 0.77 -19.22
C ASN A 57 11.68 1.88 -20.28
N GLY A 58 11.55 3.12 -19.86
CA GLY A 58 11.75 4.28 -20.73
C GLY A 58 10.60 4.60 -21.70
N LYS A 59 9.55 3.74 -21.79
CA LYS A 59 8.45 3.94 -22.75
C LYS A 59 7.37 4.89 -22.26
N TYR A 60 7.08 4.92 -20.97
CA TYR A 60 5.96 5.66 -20.40
C TYR A 60 6.41 6.88 -19.61
N LYS A 61 5.66 7.98 -19.75
CA LYS A 61 5.83 9.18 -18.93
C LYS A 61 5.22 8.96 -17.54
N VAL A 62 5.71 9.72 -16.55
CA VAL A 62 5.04 9.82 -15.26
C VAL A 62 3.67 10.49 -15.45
N PRO A 63 2.54 9.82 -15.15
CA PRO A 63 1.21 10.40 -15.37
C PRO A 63 0.86 11.40 -14.29
N THR A 64 0.00 12.37 -14.62
CA THR A 64 -0.74 13.15 -13.62
C THR A 64 -1.94 12.37 -13.11
N PHE A 65 -2.48 12.77 -11.94
CA PHE A 65 -3.68 12.12 -11.41
C PHE A 65 -4.89 12.30 -12.35
N GLU A 66 -5.05 13.46 -12.98
CA GLU A 66 -6.10 13.69 -13.98
C GLU A 66 -5.97 12.74 -15.18
N GLU A 67 -4.75 12.45 -15.64
CA GLU A 67 -4.54 11.47 -16.71
C GLU A 67 -4.96 10.06 -16.29
N VAL A 68 -4.72 9.69 -15.03
CA VAL A 68 -5.20 8.41 -14.48
C VAL A 68 -6.72 8.37 -14.40
N LEU A 69 -7.36 9.44 -13.91
CA LEU A 69 -8.83 9.55 -13.87
C LEU A 69 -9.44 9.45 -15.27
N LYS A 70 -8.85 10.16 -16.24
CA LYS A 70 -9.27 10.09 -17.64
C LYS A 70 -9.14 8.68 -18.19
N LEU A 71 -8.00 8.02 -17.97
CA LEU A 71 -7.75 6.64 -18.41
C LEU A 71 -8.80 5.68 -17.83
N ALA A 72 -9.05 5.72 -16.52
CA ALA A 72 -10.04 4.87 -15.87
C ALA A 72 -11.44 5.07 -16.46
N ARG A 73 -11.86 6.32 -16.70
CA ARG A 73 -13.14 6.65 -17.32
C ARG A 73 -13.24 6.16 -18.77
N ASP A 74 -12.20 6.39 -19.57
CA ASP A 74 -12.18 5.98 -20.98
C ASP A 74 -12.18 4.46 -21.11
N GLN A 75 -11.42 3.75 -20.27
CA GLN A 75 -11.43 2.29 -20.23
C GLN A 75 -12.76 1.73 -19.71
N SER A 76 -13.42 2.40 -18.76
CA SER A 76 -14.77 2.02 -18.31
C SER A 76 -15.77 2.04 -19.47
N ARG A 77 -15.74 3.12 -20.26
CA ARG A 77 -16.59 3.24 -21.46
C ARG A 77 -16.29 2.17 -22.50
N ARG A 78 -14.99 1.91 -22.76
CA ARG A 78 -14.55 0.94 -23.77
C ARG A 78 -14.91 -0.51 -23.40
N THR A 79 -14.86 -0.85 -22.12
CA THR A 79 -15.05 -2.22 -21.65
C THR A 79 -16.46 -2.52 -21.14
N GLY A 80 -17.32 -1.50 -21.00
CA GLY A 80 -18.64 -1.62 -20.37
C GLY A 80 -18.59 -1.93 -18.86
N ARG A 81 -17.40 -1.86 -18.23
CA ARG A 81 -17.20 -2.14 -16.81
C ARG A 81 -16.75 -0.89 -16.08
N THR A 82 -17.26 -0.64 -14.90
CA THR A 82 -16.75 0.43 -14.04
C THR A 82 -15.34 0.10 -13.56
N ILE A 83 -14.37 0.91 -13.98
CA ILE A 83 -12.98 0.86 -13.50
C ILE A 83 -12.80 2.02 -12.54
N GLY A 84 -12.63 1.69 -11.26
CA GLY A 84 -12.42 2.65 -10.21
C GLY A 84 -10.94 3.05 -10.06
N VAL A 85 -10.70 4.06 -9.23
CA VAL A 85 -9.36 4.50 -8.84
C VAL A 85 -9.22 4.43 -7.32
N TYR A 86 -8.00 4.19 -6.84
CA TYR A 86 -7.72 4.03 -5.43
C TYR A 86 -6.48 4.86 -5.03
N PRO A 87 -6.59 6.21 -5.07
CA PRO A 87 -5.44 7.08 -4.78
C PRO A 87 -5.02 6.98 -3.32
N GLU A 88 -3.72 6.92 -3.10
CA GLU A 88 -3.09 7.04 -1.79
C GLU A 88 -2.55 8.46 -1.60
N ILE A 89 -2.89 9.10 -0.47
CA ILE A 89 -2.23 10.31 -0.02
C ILE A 89 -1.00 9.86 0.78
N LYS A 90 0.12 9.77 0.08
CA LYS A 90 1.37 9.31 0.66
C LYS A 90 2.12 10.48 1.29
N HIS A 91 2.58 10.28 2.54
CA HIS A 91 3.39 11.26 3.28
C HIS A 91 2.71 12.64 3.42
N SER A 92 1.43 12.67 3.82
CA SER A 92 0.64 13.92 3.95
C SER A 92 1.35 14.96 4.83
N THR A 93 1.80 14.55 6.02
CA THR A 93 2.50 15.40 6.96
C THR A 93 3.80 15.96 6.39
N TYR A 94 4.60 15.14 5.72
CA TYR A 94 5.82 15.57 5.04
C TYR A 94 5.52 16.61 3.95
N HIS A 95 4.57 16.36 3.06
CA HIS A 95 4.22 17.32 2.01
C HIS A 95 3.65 18.63 2.58
N ARG A 96 2.87 18.55 3.63
CA ARG A 96 2.35 19.73 4.33
C ARG A 96 3.47 20.57 4.94
N SER A 97 4.50 19.94 5.53
CA SER A 97 5.67 20.66 6.07
C SER A 97 6.47 21.41 5.00
N LEU A 98 6.36 20.99 3.74
CA LEU A 98 6.96 21.66 2.58
C LEU A 98 6.04 22.76 1.97
N GLY A 99 4.87 23.03 2.55
CA GLY A 99 3.87 23.93 1.96
C GLY A 99 3.18 23.36 0.71
N LEU A 100 3.20 22.04 0.52
CA LEU A 100 2.65 21.33 -0.64
C LEU A 100 1.51 20.37 -0.25
N PRO A 101 0.43 20.83 0.42
CA PRO A 101 -0.68 19.96 0.80
C PRO A 101 -1.31 19.30 -0.44
N ILE A 102 -1.62 18.01 -0.34
CA ILE A 102 -2.13 17.20 -1.45
C ILE A 102 -3.66 17.19 -1.49
N GLU A 103 -4.30 17.25 -0.32
CA GLU A 103 -5.72 16.97 -0.10
C GLU A 103 -6.64 17.83 -0.96
N ASP A 104 -6.43 19.16 -0.98
CA ASP A 104 -7.26 20.08 -1.73
C ASP A 104 -7.20 19.83 -3.24
N LYS A 105 -6.00 19.54 -3.74
CA LYS A 105 -5.77 19.23 -5.15
C LYS A 105 -6.43 17.90 -5.52
N LEU A 106 -6.35 16.89 -4.65
CA LEU A 106 -7.00 15.60 -4.85
C LEU A 106 -8.53 15.76 -4.91
N LEU A 107 -9.13 16.41 -3.91
CA LEU A 107 -10.58 16.61 -3.86
C LEU A 107 -11.08 17.44 -5.06
N ALA A 108 -10.35 18.48 -5.45
CA ALA A 108 -10.69 19.29 -6.62
C ALA A 108 -10.62 18.48 -7.92
N ALA A 109 -9.60 17.61 -8.09
CA ALA A 109 -9.50 16.73 -9.23
C ALA A 109 -10.67 15.72 -9.28
N LEU A 110 -10.99 15.09 -8.15
CA LEU A 110 -12.14 14.17 -8.06
C LEU A 110 -13.47 14.86 -8.37
N ALA A 111 -13.68 16.08 -7.86
CA ALA A 111 -14.91 16.85 -8.11
C ALA A 111 -15.10 17.18 -9.60
N ARG A 112 -14.01 17.52 -10.34
CA ARG A 112 -14.06 17.75 -11.79
C ARG A 112 -14.53 16.52 -12.58
N TYR A 113 -14.34 15.32 -12.03
CA TYR A 113 -14.81 14.05 -12.60
C TYR A 113 -16.18 13.61 -12.05
N GLY A 114 -16.79 14.39 -11.16
CA GLY A 114 -18.06 14.05 -10.51
C GLY A 114 -17.93 13.01 -9.39
N TYR A 115 -16.72 12.72 -8.94
CA TYR A 115 -16.45 11.72 -7.90
C TYR A 115 -16.50 12.37 -6.51
N THR A 116 -17.71 12.62 -6.02
CA THR A 116 -17.94 13.31 -4.74
C THR A 116 -18.77 12.48 -3.74
N LYS A 117 -19.41 11.40 -4.20
CA LYS A 117 -20.36 10.61 -3.43
C LYS A 117 -19.73 9.29 -2.94
N LYS A 118 -20.40 8.63 -1.99
CA LYS A 118 -19.97 7.34 -1.45
C LYS A 118 -19.93 6.21 -2.48
N ASP A 119 -20.84 6.24 -3.46
CA ASP A 119 -20.95 5.28 -4.55
C ASP A 119 -20.05 5.61 -5.75
N SER A 120 -19.32 6.74 -5.73
CA SER A 120 -18.34 7.06 -6.76
C SER A 120 -17.29 5.94 -6.86
N PRO A 121 -16.78 5.63 -8.08
CA PRO A 121 -15.81 4.57 -8.30
C PRO A 121 -14.40 5.02 -7.87
N VAL A 122 -14.29 5.48 -6.65
CA VAL A 122 -13.04 5.94 -6.04
C VAL A 122 -13.02 5.62 -4.55
N ILE A 123 -11.84 5.24 -4.05
CA ILE A 123 -11.56 5.07 -2.63
C ILE A 123 -10.25 5.80 -2.35
N ILE A 124 -10.24 6.70 -1.38
CA ILE A 124 -9.02 7.41 -0.95
C ILE A 124 -8.42 6.64 0.23
N GLN A 125 -7.11 6.45 0.21
CA GLN A 125 -6.41 5.75 1.29
C GLN A 125 -5.23 6.58 1.83
N SER A 126 -4.91 6.38 3.10
CA SER A 126 -3.76 6.98 3.77
C SER A 126 -3.32 6.14 4.96
N PHE A 127 -2.02 6.18 5.26
CA PHE A 127 -1.47 5.64 6.51
C PHE A 127 -1.71 6.58 7.69
N GLU A 128 -1.82 7.89 7.45
CA GLU A 128 -1.98 8.91 8.49
C GLU A 128 -3.44 9.05 8.95
N VAL A 129 -3.67 8.90 10.25
CA VAL A 129 -4.99 8.98 10.89
C VAL A 129 -5.56 10.40 10.79
N GLY A 130 -4.75 11.40 11.12
CA GLY A 130 -5.16 12.81 11.09
C GLY A 130 -5.53 13.30 9.70
N ASN A 131 -4.85 12.79 8.68
CA ASN A 131 -5.18 13.06 7.29
C ASN A 131 -6.60 12.62 6.94
N LEU A 132 -6.97 11.38 7.27
CA LEU A 132 -8.30 10.82 7.01
C LEU A 132 -9.39 11.51 7.84
N LYS A 133 -9.11 11.79 9.12
CA LYS A 133 -10.03 12.56 9.98
C LYS A 133 -10.31 13.97 9.42
N ALA A 134 -9.28 14.63 8.88
CA ALA A 134 -9.44 15.94 8.24
C ALA A 134 -10.20 15.87 6.90
N LEU A 135 -10.10 14.76 6.17
CA LEU A 135 -10.83 14.54 4.91
C LEU A 135 -12.31 14.21 5.14
N ARG A 136 -12.66 13.45 6.18
CA ARG A 136 -14.02 12.94 6.37
C ARG A 136 -15.13 14.00 6.30
N PRO A 137 -15.03 15.17 6.95
CA PRO A 137 -16.06 16.22 6.84
C PRO A 137 -16.12 16.89 5.46
N ARG A 138 -15.13 16.68 4.61
CA ARG A 138 -14.95 17.37 3.32
C ARG A 138 -15.35 16.53 2.11
N THR A 139 -15.58 15.22 2.29
CA THR A 139 -15.95 14.32 1.20
C THR A 139 -16.83 13.18 1.68
N GLN A 140 -17.76 12.74 0.81
CA GLN A 140 -18.52 11.52 1.01
C GLN A 140 -17.85 10.30 0.37
N VAL A 141 -16.77 10.49 -0.40
CA VAL A 141 -16.00 9.40 -1.00
C VAL A 141 -15.52 8.43 0.09
N ARG A 142 -15.50 7.15 -0.23
CA ARG A 142 -15.00 6.13 0.70
C ARG A 142 -13.54 6.38 1.07
N LEU A 143 -13.24 6.26 2.35
CA LEU A 143 -11.90 6.42 2.91
C LEU A 143 -11.42 5.10 3.52
N VAL A 144 -10.12 4.83 3.41
CA VAL A 144 -9.48 3.62 3.96
C VAL A 144 -8.28 4.00 4.81
N GLN A 145 -8.23 3.48 6.03
CA GLN A 145 -7.06 3.53 6.89
C GLN A 145 -6.11 2.40 6.52
N LEU A 146 -4.94 2.75 6.03
CA LEU A 146 -3.87 1.78 5.79
C LEU A 146 -3.16 1.43 7.10
N ILE A 147 -2.74 0.16 7.23
CA ILE A 147 -2.10 -0.41 8.42
C ILE A 147 -0.83 -1.13 8.00
N ASP A 148 0.32 -0.71 8.53
CA ASP A 148 1.65 -1.25 8.22
C ASP A 148 2.40 -1.71 9.47
N GLY A 149 3.70 -1.93 9.35
CA GLY A 149 4.62 -2.28 10.41
C GLY A 149 6.06 -2.24 9.92
N SER A 150 7.02 -2.32 10.85
CA SER A 150 8.46 -2.28 10.52
C SER A 150 8.97 -3.58 9.87
N GLY A 151 8.20 -4.66 9.97
CA GLY A 151 8.55 -5.98 9.47
C GLY A 151 7.77 -7.08 10.17
N GLN A 152 8.17 -8.32 9.94
CA GLN A 152 7.58 -9.47 10.62
C GLN A 152 8.65 -10.23 11.41
N ASN A 153 8.43 -10.38 12.71
CA ASN A 153 9.29 -11.10 13.61
C ASN A 153 9.34 -12.61 13.25
N PRO A 154 10.36 -13.36 13.74
CA PRO A 154 10.43 -14.79 13.51
C PRO A 154 9.21 -15.57 14.02
N ASP A 155 8.59 -15.15 15.11
CA ASP A 155 7.40 -15.77 15.70
C ASP A 155 6.08 -15.49 14.95
N GLY A 156 6.12 -14.57 13.99
CA GLY A 156 4.98 -14.18 13.18
C GLY A 156 4.27 -12.91 13.60
N SER A 157 4.62 -12.31 14.73
CA SER A 157 4.11 -11.00 15.11
C SER A 157 4.64 -9.92 14.15
N VAL A 158 3.86 -8.84 13.97
CA VAL A 158 4.32 -7.68 13.20
C VAL A 158 5.16 -6.79 14.12
N ASP A 159 6.33 -6.42 13.66
CA ASP A 159 7.23 -5.50 14.37
C ASP A 159 6.63 -4.09 14.38
N GLN A 160 6.41 -3.56 15.58
CA GLN A 160 5.86 -2.23 15.83
C GLN A 160 6.94 -1.20 16.17
N SER A 161 8.22 -1.49 15.89
CA SER A 161 9.30 -0.54 16.15
C SER A 161 9.17 0.72 15.28
N LEU A 162 9.58 1.86 15.85
CA LEU A 162 9.60 3.13 15.13
C LEU A 162 10.76 3.15 14.11
N PRO A 163 10.61 3.92 13.01
CA PRO A 163 9.51 4.82 12.71
C PRO A 163 8.30 4.17 11.99
N LEU A 164 8.38 2.94 11.52
CA LEU A 164 7.39 2.33 10.62
C LEU A 164 6.25 1.58 11.35
N GLY A 165 6.39 1.32 12.64
CA GLY A 165 5.37 0.62 13.44
C GLY A 165 4.16 1.46 13.85
N GLN A 166 4.14 2.75 13.46
CA GLN A 166 3.13 3.72 13.86
C GLN A 166 2.82 4.69 12.72
N PRO A 167 1.56 5.16 12.55
CA PRO A 167 1.26 6.31 11.69
C PRO A 167 2.12 7.52 12.04
N TYR A 168 2.76 8.14 11.06
CA TYR A 168 3.75 9.18 11.34
C TYR A 168 3.14 10.44 12.01
N ASP A 169 1.92 10.79 11.67
CA ASP A 169 1.20 11.88 12.32
C ASP A 169 0.94 11.61 13.82
N LEU A 170 0.74 10.34 14.22
CA LEU A 170 0.65 9.95 15.62
C LEU A 170 2.00 10.08 16.32
N THR A 171 3.11 9.73 15.64
CA THR A 171 4.47 9.94 16.17
C THR A 171 4.71 11.42 16.50
N LEU A 172 4.35 12.33 15.59
CA LEU A 172 4.49 13.76 15.81
C LEU A 172 3.56 14.29 16.91
N ALA A 173 2.38 13.73 17.04
CA ALA A 173 1.43 14.05 18.11
C ALA A 173 1.82 13.46 19.47
N LYS A 174 2.92 12.68 19.54
CA LYS A 174 3.34 11.90 20.73
C LYS A 174 2.26 10.93 21.23
N ASP A 175 1.37 10.50 20.36
CA ASP A 175 0.44 9.41 20.60
C ASP A 175 1.25 8.09 20.58
N ARG A 176 1.03 7.20 21.53
CA ARG A 176 1.78 5.95 21.65
C ARG A 176 1.17 4.78 20.90
N ARG A 177 0.01 4.97 20.27
CA ARG A 177 -0.68 3.90 19.56
C ARG A 177 0.08 3.48 18.32
N THR A 178 0.29 2.19 18.19
CA THR A 178 0.89 1.54 17.03
C THR A 178 -0.18 1.17 15.99
N TYR A 179 0.24 0.67 14.84
CA TYR A 179 -0.70 0.10 13.87
C TYR A 179 -1.48 -1.09 14.44
N GLN A 180 -0.88 -1.88 15.34
CA GLN A 180 -1.58 -2.99 15.98
C GLN A 180 -2.70 -2.52 16.90
N ASP A 181 -2.52 -1.40 17.59
CA ASP A 181 -3.56 -0.83 18.46
C ASP A 181 -4.80 -0.38 17.65
N LEU A 182 -4.59 0.08 16.41
CA LEU A 182 -5.67 0.44 15.49
C LEU A 182 -6.52 -0.77 15.06
N LEU A 183 -5.99 -2.00 15.14
CA LEU A 183 -6.68 -3.23 14.78
C LEU A 183 -7.40 -3.90 15.97
N THR A 184 -7.31 -3.33 17.16
CA THR A 184 -8.15 -3.77 18.30
C THR A 184 -9.62 -3.43 18.04
N PRO A 185 -10.60 -4.12 18.67
CA PRO A 185 -12.02 -3.77 18.52
C PRO A 185 -12.30 -2.29 18.80
N GLN A 186 -11.62 -1.68 19.78
CA GLN A 186 -11.74 -0.25 20.08
C GLN A 186 -11.12 0.61 18.97
N GLY A 187 -9.94 0.25 18.46
CA GLY A 187 -9.30 0.96 17.35
C GLY A 187 -10.13 0.90 16.07
N LEU A 188 -10.71 -0.26 15.75
CA LEU A 188 -11.61 -0.42 14.60
C LEU A 188 -12.89 0.40 14.75
N ALA A 189 -13.48 0.47 15.95
CA ALA A 189 -14.62 1.34 16.22
C ALA A 189 -14.27 2.82 16.05
N GLU A 190 -13.06 3.25 16.44
CA GLU A 190 -12.58 4.60 16.18
C GLU A 190 -12.38 4.85 14.66
N ILE A 191 -11.74 3.92 13.94
CA ILE A 191 -11.56 4.03 12.49
C ILE A 191 -12.91 4.22 11.80
N ARG A 192 -13.95 3.49 12.23
CA ARG A 192 -15.29 3.59 11.64
C ARG A 192 -15.88 5.00 11.71
N THR A 193 -15.44 5.84 12.63
CA THR A 193 -15.91 7.24 12.73
C THR A 193 -15.40 8.14 11.58
N TYR A 194 -14.28 7.78 10.93
CA TYR A 194 -13.67 8.60 9.89
C TYR A 194 -13.35 7.86 8.58
N ALA A 195 -13.36 6.52 8.58
CA ALA A 195 -13.12 5.72 7.39
C ALA A 195 -14.21 4.65 7.17
N ASP A 196 -14.29 4.11 5.97
CA ASP A 196 -15.26 3.12 5.54
C ASP A 196 -14.64 1.71 5.50
N GLY A 197 -13.32 1.61 5.54
CA GLY A 197 -12.60 0.35 5.52
C GLY A 197 -11.17 0.47 6.03
N ILE A 198 -10.51 -0.68 6.12
CA ILE A 198 -9.09 -0.80 6.44
C ILE A 198 -8.33 -1.48 5.32
N GLY A 199 -7.07 -1.07 5.10
CA GLY A 199 -6.12 -1.71 4.19
C GLY A 199 -4.92 -2.22 5.00
N PRO A 200 -5.01 -3.39 5.65
CA PRO A 200 -3.91 -3.91 6.45
C PRO A 200 -2.86 -4.62 5.60
N TRP A 201 -1.59 -4.56 6.03
CA TRP A 201 -0.61 -5.50 5.54
C TRP A 201 -1.08 -6.92 5.82
N LYS A 202 -1.04 -7.81 4.84
CA LYS A 202 -1.60 -9.18 4.88
C LYS A 202 -1.12 -10.01 6.09
N ALA A 203 0.08 -9.69 6.63
CA ALA A 203 0.64 -10.34 7.81
C ALA A 203 -0.21 -10.16 9.09
N TYR A 204 -1.04 -9.12 9.17
CA TYR A 204 -1.99 -8.95 10.27
C TYR A 204 -3.19 -9.89 10.19
N LEU A 205 -3.49 -10.42 9.00
CA LEU A 205 -4.63 -11.29 8.76
C LEU A 205 -4.24 -12.77 8.85
N ILE A 206 -3.16 -13.15 8.18
CA ILE A 206 -2.56 -14.48 8.24
C ILE A 206 -1.07 -14.30 8.55
N PRO A 207 -0.69 -14.32 9.83
CA PRO A 207 0.71 -14.25 10.22
C PRO A 207 1.50 -15.47 9.74
N SER A 208 2.82 -15.35 9.72
CA SER A 208 3.68 -16.49 9.38
C SER A 208 4.94 -16.49 10.24
N ARG A 209 5.40 -17.65 10.66
CA ARG A 209 6.60 -17.81 11.47
C ARG A 209 7.75 -18.44 10.71
N LEU A 210 8.98 -18.13 11.10
CA LEU A 210 10.15 -18.90 10.72
C LEU A 210 10.28 -20.14 11.61
N THR A 211 10.70 -21.26 11.03
CA THR A 211 11.20 -22.39 11.81
C THR A 211 12.61 -22.06 12.29
N ILE A 212 12.86 -22.17 13.59
CA ILE A 212 14.18 -21.93 14.17
C ILE A 212 14.82 -23.29 14.47
N GLY A 213 16.04 -23.50 13.96
CA GLY A 213 16.82 -24.71 14.17
C GLY A 213 17.43 -24.78 15.59
N PRO A 214 18.06 -25.93 15.94
CA PRO A 214 18.71 -26.12 17.23
C PRO A 214 19.86 -25.14 17.50
N ASP A 215 20.44 -24.57 16.45
CA ASP A 215 21.50 -23.56 16.49
C ASP A 215 20.98 -22.13 16.71
N GLY A 216 19.66 -21.96 16.88
CA GLY A 216 18.98 -20.67 17.05
C GLY A 216 18.81 -19.86 15.76
N LYS A 217 19.11 -20.43 14.59
CA LYS A 217 19.00 -19.74 13.30
C LYS A 217 17.73 -20.18 12.54
N PRO A 218 17.23 -19.29 11.65
CA PRO A 218 16.17 -19.68 10.73
C PRO A 218 16.60 -20.87 9.85
N VAL A 219 15.68 -21.81 9.66
CA VAL A 219 15.87 -22.96 8.79
C VAL A 219 15.52 -22.55 7.36
N ASP A 220 16.43 -22.79 6.43
CA ASP A 220 16.21 -22.69 4.99
C ASP A 220 15.42 -23.94 4.54
N LEU A 221 14.09 -23.80 4.45
CA LEU A 221 13.18 -24.90 4.17
C LEU A 221 13.31 -25.39 2.72
N ASN A 222 13.57 -24.48 1.80
CA ASN A 222 13.66 -24.79 0.37
C ASN A 222 15.10 -25.08 -0.10
N ARG A 223 16.10 -24.90 0.77
CA ARG A 223 17.54 -25.15 0.59
C ARG A 223 18.16 -24.38 -0.58
N ASP A 224 17.75 -23.11 -0.77
CA ASP A 224 18.31 -22.27 -1.83
C ASP A 224 19.39 -21.29 -1.33
N GLY A 225 19.74 -21.36 -0.03
CA GLY A 225 20.76 -20.55 0.59
C GLY A 225 20.28 -19.16 0.99
N LYS A 226 18.98 -18.88 0.94
CA LYS A 226 18.37 -17.60 1.31
C LYS A 226 17.26 -17.82 2.32
N ILE A 227 17.01 -16.83 3.18
CA ILE A 227 15.86 -16.81 4.07
C ILE A 227 14.88 -15.76 3.58
N ASP A 228 13.72 -16.21 3.09
CA ASP A 228 12.66 -15.33 2.60
C ASP A 228 11.25 -15.87 2.96
N ALA A 229 10.20 -15.45 2.24
CA ALA A 229 8.86 -15.91 2.56
C ALA A 229 8.67 -17.44 2.39
N ARG A 230 9.46 -18.09 1.51
CA ARG A 230 9.40 -19.55 1.31
C ARG A 230 9.85 -20.36 2.52
N ASP A 231 10.52 -19.72 3.48
CA ASP A 231 11.00 -20.34 4.72
C ASP A 231 10.07 -20.07 5.91
N ARG A 232 8.97 -19.39 5.64
CA ARG A 232 7.95 -19.08 6.64
C ARG A 232 6.74 -19.97 6.45
N VAL A 233 6.18 -20.43 7.58
CA VAL A 233 4.97 -21.24 7.65
C VAL A 233 3.84 -20.40 8.16
N ALA A 234 2.68 -20.48 7.50
CA ALA A 234 1.51 -19.72 7.88
C ALA A 234 0.97 -20.15 9.26
N LEU A 235 0.55 -19.19 10.03
CA LEU A 235 -0.18 -19.38 11.27
C LEU A 235 -1.70 -19.35 11.03
N PRO A 236 -2.53 -19.73 12.03
CA PRO A 236 -3.97 -19.52 11.96
C PRO A 236 -4.30 -18.05 11.69
N ALA A 237 -5.37 -17.83 10.91
CA ALA A 237 -5.86 -16.49 10.65
C ALA A 237 -6.26 -15.79 11.95
N THR A 238 -6.00 -14.48 12.01
CA THR A 238 -6.42 -13.63 13.12
C THR A 238 -7.92 -13.31 13.04
N ARG A 239 -8.42 -12.60 14.04
CA ARG A 239 -9.82 -12.16 14.05
C ARG A 239 -10.05 -10.82 13.34
N VAL A 240 -9.01 -10.17 12.81
CA VAL A 240 -9.08 -8.80 12.28
C VAL A 240 -10.19 -8.63 11.24
N VAL A 241 -10.35 -9.56 10.28
CA VAL A 241 -11.43 -9.47 9.27
C VAL A 241 -12.80 -9.50 9.95
N LYS A 242 -13.03 -10.45 10.84
CA LYS A 242 -14.30 -10.57 11.58
C LYS A 242 -14.60 -9.33 12.43
N ASP A 243 -13.60 -8.84 13.13
CA ASP A 243 -13.74 -7.69 14.04
C ASP A 243 -13.93 -6.38 13.25
N ALA A 244 -13.27 -6.23 12.09
CA ALA A 244 -13.49 -5.12 11.17
C ALA A 244 -14.91 -5.12 10.59
N HIS A 245 -15.40 -6.27 10.14
CA HIS A 245 -16.79 -6.40 9.66
C HIS A 245 -17.79 -6.11 10.76
N ALA A 246 -17.56 -6.57 11.99
CA ALA A 246 -18.41 -6.26 13.14
C ALA A 246 -18.45 -4.73 13.43
N ALA A 247 -17.36 -4.01 13.16
CA ALA A 247 -17.31 -2.55 13.24
C ALA A 247 -17.92 -1.85 12.02
N GLY A 248 -18.34 -2.58 10.98
CA GLY A 248 -18.89 -2.03 9.73
C GLY A 248 -17.83 -1.50 8.76
N LEU A 249 -16.60 -2.01 8.84
CA LEU A 249 -15.47 -1.68 7.97
C LEU A 249 -15.24 -2.81 6.96
N PHE A 250 -15.05 -2.48 5.68
CA PHE A 250 -14.55 -3.44 4.71
C PHE A 250 -13.03 -3.60 4.83
N VAL A 251 -12.47 -4.71 4.32
CA VAL A 251 -11.06 -5.09 4.48
C VAL A 251 -10.41 -5.37 3.13
N HIS A 252 -9.42 -4.56 2.75
CA HIS A 252 -8.64 -4.69 1.53
C HIS A 252 -7.14 -4.84 1.85
N PRO A 253 -6.63 -6.05 2.10
CA PRO A 253 -5.21 -6.26 2.43
C PRO A 253 -4.29 -6.03 1.24
N TYR A 254 -3.01 -5.73 1.54
CA TYR A 254 -1.92 -5.55 0.59
C TYR A 254 -0.66 -6.31 1.02
N THR A 255 0.31 -6.58 0.17
CA THR A 255 0.31 -6.61 -1.28
C THR A 255 0.52 -8.04 -1.72
N PHE A 256 -0.36 -8.52 -2.58
CA PHE A 256 -0.27 -9.85 -3.15
C PHE A 256 0.64 -9.84 -4.37
N ARG A 257 1.55 -10.80 -4.41
CA ARG A 257 2.57 -10.93 -5.44
C ARG A 257 2.72 -12.38 -5.85
N SER A 258 3.00 -12.62 -7.12
CA SER A 258 3.06 -13.97 -7.68
C SER A 258 4.49 -14.55 -7.74
N GLU A 259 5.51 -13.75 -7.42
CA GLU A 259 6.88 -14.25 -7.39
C GLU A 259 7.06 -15.29 -6.26
N PRO A 260 7.64 -16.48 -6.54
CA PRO A 260 7.75 -17.56 -5.55
C PRO A 260 8.39 -17.11 -4.22
N ARG A 261 9.41 -16.26 -4.27
CA ARG A 261 10.10 -15.73 -3.07
C ARG A 261 9.20 -14.86 -2.16
N ARG A 262 8.00 -14.51 -2.62
CA ARG A 262 6.99 -13.73 -1.88
C ARG A 262 5.88 -14.58 -1.29
N LEU A 263 5.91 -15.89 -1.56
CA LEU A 263 4.87 -16.83 -1.13
C LEU A 263 5.37 -17.68 0.04
N LEU A 264 4.50 -17.91 1.02
CA LEU A 264 4.83 -18.79 2.15
C LEU A 264 5.03 -20.23 1.66
N SER A 265 5.79 -21.02 2.42
CA SER A 265 6.04 -22.45 2.12
C SER A 265 4.75 -23.25 1.92
N ASP A 266 3.69 -22.93 2.66
CA ASP A 266 2.37 -23.55 2.58
C ASP A 266 1.75 -23.49 1.17
N TYR A 267 2.10 -22.48 0.40
CA TYR A 267 1.55 -22.25 -0.94
C TYR A 267 2.34 -22.98 -2.04
N GLN A 268 3.48 -23.59 -1.72
CA GLN A 268 4.30 -24.40 -2.63
C GLN A 268 4.59 -23.72 -3.98
N GLY A 269 4.75 -22.39 -3.96
CA GLY A 269 4.99 -21.59 -5.16
C GLY A 269 3.75 -21.29 -6.01
N ASP A 270 2.55 -21.74 -5.59
CA ASP A 270 1.29 -21.40 -6.26
C ASP A 270 0.69 -20.09 -5.68
N PRO A 271 0.74 -18.96 -6.41
CA PRO A 271 0.14 -17.73 -5.94
C PRO A 271 -1.38 -17.81 -5.80
N LYS A 272 -2.06 -18.68 -6.59
CA LYS A 272 -3.51 -18.84 -6.49
C LYS A 272 -3.94 -19.43 -5.15
N ALA A 273 -3.11 -20.27 -4.53
CA ALA A 273 -3.36 -20.81 -3.20
C ALA A 273 -3.41 -19.69 -2.13
N GLU A 274 -2.54 -18.69 -2.23
CA GLU A 274 -2.59 -17.51 -1.34
C GLU A 274 -3.89 -16.72 -1.57
N TYR A 275 -4.24 -16.38 -2.80
CA TYR A 275 -5.47 -15.63 -3.10
C TYR A 275 -6.71 -16.36 -2.60
N ARG A 276 -6.86 -17.68 -2.87
CA ARG A 276 -7.99 -18.48 -2.38
C ARG A 276 -8.12 -18.40 -0.86
N ARG A 277 -7.02 -18.54 -0.15
CA ARG A 277 -7.02 -18.51 1.32
C ARG A 277 -7.53 -17.17 1.87
N PHE A 278 -7.13 -16.06 1.27
CA PHE A 278 -7.59 -14.72 1.71
C PHE A 278 -9.03 -14.44 1.29
N TYR A 279 -9.48 -14.86 0.11
CA TYR A 279 -10.89 -14.77 -0.26
C TYR A 279 -11.78 -15.61 0.64
N GLN A 280 -11.36 -16.83 1.01
CA GLN A 280 -12.06 -17.69 1.96
C GLN A 280 -12.09 -17.09 3.39
N LEU A 281 -11.10 -16.29 3.76
CA LEU A 281 -11.10 -15.54 5.02
C LEU A 281 -12.18 -14.45 5.04
N GLY A 282 -12.69 -14.06 3.88
CA GLY A 282 -13.77 -13.08 3.75
C GLY A 282 -13.31 -11.65 3.52
N VAL A 283 -12.10 -11.42 2.97
CA VAL A 283 -11.70 -10.06 2.58
C VAL A 283 -12.59 -9.53 1.44
N ASP A 284 -12.91 -8.23 1.46
CA ASP A 284 -13.83 -7.61 0.49
C ASP A 284 -13.16 -7.26 -0.85
N GLY A 285 -11.85 -7.23 -0.87
CA GLY A 285 -10.99 -7.00 -2.00
C GLY A 285 -9.54 -7.11 -1.59
N LEU A 286 -8.60 -6.88 -2.50
CA LEU A 286 -7.18 -6.91 -2.17
C LEU A 286 -6.35 -6.09 -3.18
N PHE A 287 -5.12 -5.74 -2.78
CA PHE A 287 -4.14 -5.11 -3.66
C PHE A 287 -3.18 -6.17 -4.20
N SER A 288 -3.10 -6.26 -5.53
CA SER A 288 -2.24 -7.20 -6.21
C SER A 288 -1.39 -6.52 -7.28
N ASP A 289 -0.10 -6.88 -7.33
CA ASP A 289 0.77 -6.53 -8.45
C ASP A 289 0.46 -7.40 -9.70
N PHE A 290 -0.37 -8.46 -9.53
CA PHE A 290 -0.80 -9.41 -10.57
C PHE A 290 -2.34 -9.51 -10.57
N PRO A 291 -3.05 -8.46 -11.01
CA PRO A 291 -4.50 -8.39 -10.89
C PRO A 291 -5.25 -9.39 -11.77
N ASP A 292 -4.63 -9.89 -12.83
CA ASP A 292 -5.14 -10.97 -13.67
C ASP A 292 -5.26 -12.28 -12.91
N VAL A 293 -4.21 -12.68 -12.15
CA VAL A 293 -4.22 -13.88 -11.29
C VAL A 293 -5.25 -13.72 -10.16
N ALA A 294 -5.26 -12.55 -9.49
CA ALA A 294 -6.22 -12.26 -8.43
C ALA A 294 -7.67 -12.39 -8.91
N ARG A 295 -7.94 -11.82 -10.10
CA ARG A 295 -9.27 -11.87 -10.69
C ARG A 295 -9.67 -13.30 -11.09
N GLN A 296 -8.76 -14.07 -11.69
CA GLN A 296 -9.04 -15.45 -12.06
C GLN A 296 -9.52 -16.27 -10.85
N VAL A 297 -8.81 -16.15 -9.72
CA VAL A 297 -9.18 -16.88 -8.50
C VAL A 297 -10.48 -16.37 -7.88
N ARG A 298 -10.76 -15.06 -7.97
CA ARG A 298 -12.02 -14.51 -7.47
C ARG A 298 -13.23 -15.01 -8.26
N ASP A 299 -13.05 -15.19 -9.57
CA ASP A 299 -14.14 -15.58 -10.49
C ASP A 299 -14.33 -17.13 -10.53
N GLU A 300 -13.44 -17.95 -9.85
CA GLU A 300 -13.59 -19.38 -9.59
C GLU A 300 -14.69 -19.65 -8.54
#